data_c57f3642d3178b8c1f2f5ea92559c82e
#
_entry.id   c57f3642d3178b8c1f2f5ea92559c82e
#
_cell.length_a   1.000
_cell.length_b   1.000
_cell.length_c   1.000
_cell.angle_alpha   90.00
_cell.angle_beta   90.00
_cell.angle_gamma   90.00
#
_symmetry.space_group_name_H-M   'P 1'
#
loop_
_entity.id
_entity.type
_entity.pdbx_description
1 polymer ?
#
loop_
_entity_poly.entity_id
_entity_poly.type
_entity_poly.pdbx_seq_one_letter_code
_entity_poly.pdbx_strand_id
1 'polypeptide(L)'
;GAKFGVPALLLFLGVGMLAGSDGFGIYFDSPQIAQFIGTVALCIILFSGGMDTHYREIKPILAPGVTLATLGVLMTTIITGLFIYSLSDLLPGNFQLGLLESMLLAAVMSSTDSASVFSILRSKGISLKERLRPTLELESGSNDPMAYMLTILLIQVIEIGVIDWPHSIVLLFMQLSIGAAAGFALGYAIVWIINRINVPNESLYPVLLFSCVFFVFAFTNLL
;
A
#
# COMPACT_ATOMS: atom_id res chain seq x y z
N GLY A 1 -19.80 -1.82 11.93
CA GLY A 1 -19.52 -1.17 10.63
C GLY A 1 -20.54 -1.48 9.55
N ALA A 2 -20.87 -2.75 9.29
CA ALA A 2 -21.66 -3.15 8.13
C ALA A 2 -23.09 -2.53 8.06
N LYS A 3 -23.73 -2.28 9.18
CA LYS A 3 -25.09 -1.68 9.23
C LYS A 3 -25.12 -0.17 8.90
N PHE A 4 -24.03 0.54 9.12
CA PHE A 4 -23.96 1.99 8.93
C PHE A 4 -23.22 2.42 7.64
N GLY A 5 -22.68 1.48 6.85
CA GLY A 5 -21.95 1.79 5.62
C GLY A 5 -20.64 2.56 5.86
N VAL A 6 -20.17 2.61 7.11
CA VAL A 6 -18.89 3.26 7.46
C VAL A 6 -17.77 2.24 7.34
N PRO A 7 -16.70 2.54 6.56
CA PRO A 7 -15.52 1.67 6.47
C PRO A 7 -14.93 1.40 7.85
N ALA A 8 -14.56 0.14 8.12
CA ALA A 8 -13.96 -0.25 9.40
C ALA A 8 -12.69 0.55 9.72
N LEU A 9 -11.92 0.92 8.69
CA LEU A 9 -10.72 1.74 8.83
C LEU A 9 -11.00 3.11 9.46
N LEU A 10 -12.11 3.77 9.09
CA LEU A 10 -12.49 5.05 9.70
C LEU A 10 -12.89 4.89 11.17
N LEU A 11 -13.49 3.75 11.54
CA LEU A 11 -13.78 3.45 12.94
C LEU A 11 -12.50 3.23 13.75
N PHE A 12 -11.52 2.48 13.21
CA PHE A 12 -10.23 2.29 13.85
C PHE A 12 -9.46 3.60 13.99
N LEU A 13 -9.46 4.44 12.95
CA LEU A 13 -8.86 5.77 13.01
C LEU A 13 -9.52 6.61 14.11
N GLY A 14 -10.85 6.64 14.16
CA GLY A 14 -11.60 7.37 15.20
C GLY A 14 -11.29 6.87 16.61
N VAL A 15 -11.21 5.55 16.82
CA VAL A 15 -10.80 4.96 18.10
C VAL A 15 -9.36 5.34 18.42
N GLY A 16 -8.44 5.32 17.44
CA GLY A 16 -7.05 5.73 17.63
C GLY A 16 -6.94 7.21 18.03
N MET A 17 -7.70 8.09 17.39
CA MET A 17 -7.74 9.52 17.75
C MET A 17 -8.27 9.75 19.17
N LEU A 18 -9.34 9.04 19.54
CA LEU A 18 -9.89 9.12 20.89
C LEU A 18 -8.94 8.55 21.95
N ALA A 19 -8.20 7.52 21.63
CA ALA A 19 -7.22 6.92 22.53
C ALA A 19 -5.94 7.75 22.66
N GLY A 20 -5.60 8.53 21.63
CA GLY A 20 -4.35 9.30 21.53
C GLY A 20 -4.19 10.39 22.58
N SER A 21 -3.13 11.19 22.40
CA SER A 21 -2.73 12.27 23.32
C SER A 21 -3.82 13.29 23.60
N ASP A 22 -4.61 13.61 22.58
CA ASP A 22 -5.68 14.61 22.66
C ASP A 22 -7.02 14.06 23.21
N GLY A 23 -7.11 12.73 23.38
CA GLY A 23 -8.27 12.05 23.95
C GLY A 23 -7.99 11.45 25.33
N PHE A 24 -7.80 10.14 25.40
CA PHE A 24 -7.54 9.45 26.68
C PHE A 24 -6.09 9.59 27.18
N GLY A 25 -5.23 10.30 26.48
CA GLY A 25 -3.86 10.57 26.91
C GLY A 25 -2.88 9.41 26.71
N ILE A 26 -3.18 8.46 25.81
CA ILE A 26 -2.25 7.40 25.47
C ILE A 26 -1.22 7.96 24.48
N TYR A 27 0.02 8.06 24.94
CA TYR A 27 1.13 8.52 24.12
C TYR A 27 1.73 7.38 23.32
N PHE A 28 1.70 7.51 21.99
CA PHE A 28 2.34 6.61 21.05
C PHE A 28 3.17 7.44 20.06
N ASP A 29 4.42 7.71 20.43
CA ASP A 29 5.32 8.62 19.72
C ASP A 29 6.60 7.94 19.21
N SER A 30 6.60 6.62 19.09
CA SER A 30 7.72 5.86 18.56
C SER A 30 7.54 5.55 17.07
N PRO A 31 8.23 6.30 16.15
CA PRO A 31 8.17 6.03 14.71
C PRO A 31 8.64 4.61 14.36
N GLN A 32 9.62 4.06 15.09
CA GLN A 32 10.17 2.73 14.85
C GLN A 32 9.13 1.63 15.11
N ILE A 33 8.37 1.77 16.20
CA ILE A 33 7.29 0.80 16.53
C ILE A 33 6.15 0.96 15.52
N ALA A 34 5.80 2.19 15.16
CA ALA A 34 4.78 2.44 14.14
C ALA A 34 5.17 1.83 12.79
N GLN A 35 6.42 2.00 12.36
CA GLN A 35 6.94 1.40 11.13
C GLN A 35 6.91 -0.12 11.20
N PHE A 36 7.35 -0.72 12.30
CA PHE A 36 7.33 -2.19 12.48
C PHE A 36 5.91 -2.75 12.37
N ILE A 37 4.95 -2.17 13.12
CA ILE A 37 3.54 -2.60 13.08
C ILE A 37 2.96 -2.41 11.67
N GLY A 38 3.24 -1.27 11.03
CA GLY A 38 2.80 -0.99 9.66
C GLY A 38 3.36 -2.00 8.66
N THR A 39 4.64 -2.35 8.77
CA THR A 39 5.28 -3.36 7.90
C THR A 39 4.65 -4.74 8.09
N VAL A 40 4.42 -5.17 9.33
CA VAL A 40 3.76 -6.45 9.63
C VAL A 40 2.34 -6.47 9.05
N ALA A 41 1.58 -5.40 9.26
CA ALA A 41 0.24 -5.27 8.72
C ALA A 41 0.24 -5.31 7.18
N LEU A 42 1.14 -4.57 6.54
CA LEU A 42 1.29 -4.52 5.08
C LEU A 42 1.60 -5.91 4.50
N CYS A 43 2.53 -6.65 5.10
CA CYS A 43 2.85 -8.03 4.67
C CYS A 43 1.61 -8.94 4.68
N ILE A 44 0.79 -8.84 5.73
CA ILE A 44 -0.43 -9.65 5.87
C ILE A 44 -1.49 -9.22 4.85
N ILE A 45 -1.69 -7.92 4.66
CA ILE A 45 -2.67 -7.36 3.71
C ILE A 45 -2.31 -7.75 2.28
N LEU A 46 -1.04 -7.54 1.86
CA LEU A 46 -0.58 -7.90 0.52
C LEU A 46 -0.68 -9.41 0.26
N PHE A 47 -0.31 -10.23 1.24
CA PHE A 47 -0.44 -11.68 1.13
C PHE A 47 -1.90 -12.10 0.98
N SER A 48 -2.80 -11.58 1.83
CA SER A 48 -4.24 -11.88 1.75
C SER A 48 -4.83 -11.45 0.41
N GLY A 49 -4.49 -10.25 -0.07
CA GLY A 49 -4.91 -9.77 -1.38
C GLY A 49 -4.39 -10.65 -2.52
N GLY A 50 -3.12 -11.07 -2.44
CA GLY A 50 -2.52 -11.99 -3.41
C GLY A 50 -3.18 -13.38 -3.43
N MET A 51 -3.58 -13.90 -2.27
CA MET A 51 -4.31 -15.19 -2.17
C MET A 51 -5.71 -15.14 -2.78
N ASP A 52 -6.39 -14.01 -2.66
CA ASP A 52 -7.73 -13.81 -3.23
C ASP A 52 -7.69 -13.58 -4.75
N THR A 53 -6.53 -13.33 -5.32
CA THR A 53 -6.35 -12.89 -6.70
C THR A 53 -6.10 -14.07 -7.65
N HIS A 54 -6.97 -14.23 -8.65
CA HIS A 54 -6.86 -15.29 -9.65
C HIS A 54 -6.09 -14.83 -10.88
N TYR A 55 -4.98 -15.49 -11.23
CA TYR A 55 -4.14 -15.14 -12.39
C TYR A 55 -4.92 -15.01 -13.71
N ARG A 56 -5.95 -15.87 -13.93
CA ARG A 56 -6.78 -15.81 -15.14
C ARG A 56 -7.60 -14.52 -15.26
N GLU A 57 -7.95 -13.91 -14.14
CA GLU A 57 -8.71 -12.66 -14.08
C GLU A 57 -7.79 -11.45 -14.29
N ILE A 58 -6.53 -11.54 -13.81
CA ILE A 58 -5.55 -10.46 -13.90
C ILE A 58 -4.94 -10.35 -15.29
N LYS A 59 -4.61 -11.46 -15.92
CA LYS A 59 -3.91 -11.47 -17.22
C LYS A 59 -4.47 -10.49 -18.27
N PRO A 60 -5.79 -10.41 -18.49
CA PRO A 60 -6.36 -9.50 -19.49
C PRO A 60 -6.41 -8.02 -19.05
N ILE A 61 -6.17 -7.75 -17.77
CA ILE A 61 -6.25 -6.39 -17.21
C ILE A 61 -4.88 -5.88 -16.70
N LEU A 62 -3.79 -6.64 -16.94
CA LEU A 62 -2.45 -6.26 -16.53
C LEU A 62 -2.05 -4.86 -17.03
N ALA A 63 -2.25 -4.59 -18.33
CA ALA A 63 -1.88 -3.30 -18.89
C ALA A 63 -2.67 -2.13 -18.27
N PRO A 64 -4.01 -2.13 -18.23
CA PRO A 64 -4.75 -1.05 -17.59
C PRO A 64 -4.47 -0.96 -16.08
N GLY A 65 -4.34 -2.09 -15.35
CA GLY A 65 -4.05 -2.09 -13.92
C GLY A 65 -2.69 -1.46 -13.61
N VAL A 66 -1.63 -1.88 -14.31
CA VAL A 66 -0.28 -1.30 -14.14
C VAL A 66 -0.26 0.18 -14.55
N THR A 67 -0.95 0.57 -15.63
CA THR A 67 -1.03 1.98 -16.04
C THR A 67 -1.71 2.83 -14.97
N LEU A 68 -2.81 2.36 -14.39
CA LEU A 68 -3.49 3.06 -13.30
C LEU A 68 -2.63 3.13 -12.05
N ALA A 69 -1.97 2.03 -11.67
CA ALA A 69 -1.09 1.98 -10.50
C ALA A 69 0.18 2.85 -10.64
N THR A 70 0.58 3.20 -11.85
CA THR A 70 1.79 4.03 -12.10
C THR A 70 1.44 5.44 -12.51
N LEU A 71 0.90 5.62 -13.71
CA LEU A 71 0.52 6.94 -14.22
C LEU A 71 -0.64 7.54 -13.42
N GLY A 72 -1.60 6.73 -12.95
CA GLY A 72 -2.68 7.18 -12.09
C GLY A 72 -2.16 7.80 -10.80
N VAL A 73 -1.27 7.10 -10.10
CA VAL A 73 -0.62 7.57 -8.87
C VAL A 73 0.16 8.87 -9.12
N LEU A 74 0.95 8.92 -10.20
CA LEU A 74 1.71 10.11 -10.57
C LEU A 74 0.78 11.30 -10.83
N MET A 75 -0.28 11.11 -11.62
CA MET A 75 -1.26 12.16 -11.93
C MET A 75 -2.01 12.61 -10.68
N THR A 76 -2.40 11.67 -9.82
CA THR A 76 -3.05 11.98 -8.54
C THR A 76 -2.12 12.83 -7.66
N THR A 77 -0.84 12.44 -7.55
CA THR A 77 0.17 13.20 -6.80
C THR A 77 0.32 14.61 -7.34
N ILE A 78 0.44 14.78 -8.67
CA ILE A 78 0.61 16.10 -9.29
C ILE A 78 -0.65 16.97 -9.07
N ILE A 79 -1.83 16.46 -9.39
CA ILE A 79 -3.08 17.23 -9.32
C ILE A 79 -3.38 17.60 -7.86
N THR A 80 -3.30 16.63 -6.95
CA THR A 80 -3.56 16.86 -5.53
C THR A 80 -2.49 17.77 -4.91
N GLY A 81 -1.22 17.58 -5.28
CA GLY A 81 -0.13 18.43 -4.78
C GLY A 81 -0.26 19.89 -5.23
N LEU A 82 -0.61 20.13 -6.49
CA LEU A 82 -0.90 21.48 -6.99
C LEU A 82 -2.13 22.10 -6.29
N PHE A 83 -3.16 21.28 -6.05
CA PHE A 83 -4.34 21.73 -5.30
C PHE A 83 -3.99 22.12 -3.87
N ILE A 84 -3.23 21.29 -3.14
CA ILE A 84 -2.77 21.56 -1.78
C ILE A 84 -1.91 22.82 -1.75
N TYR A 85 -0.97 22.97 -2.68
CA TYR A 85 -0.14 24.15 -2.80
C TYR A 85 -0.97 25.43 -2.98
N SER A 86 -1.90 25.43 -3.95
CA SER A 86 -2.80 26.54 -4.19
C SER A 86 -3.71 26.86 -2.99
N LEU A 87 -4.18 25.83 -2.29
CA LEU A 87 -5.01 25.99 -1.10
C LEU A 87 -4.20 26.57 0.06
N SER A 88 -2.95 26.14 0.26
CA SER A 88 -2.08 26.65 1.32
C SER A 88 -1.76 28.12 1.13
N ASP A 89 -1.64 28.59 -0.12
CA ASP A 89 -1.40 30.00 -0.46
C ASP A 89 -2.64 30.87 -0.22
N LEU A 90 -3.84 30.29 -0.31
CA LEU A 90 -5.10 30.98 -0.08
C LEU A 90 -5.50 31.07 1.40
N LEU A 91 -4.95 30.22 2.26
CA LEU A 91 -5.30 30.18 3.68
C LEU A 91 -4.57 31.28 4.45
N PRO A 92 -5.28 32.12 5.22
CA PRO A 92 -4.64 33.12 6.06
C PRO A 92 -3.97 32.44 7.26
N GLY A 93 -2.65 32.67 7.43
CA GLY A 93 -1.89 32.16 8.56
C GLY A 93 -0.49 31.67 8.18
N ASN A 94 0.24 31.14 9.17
CA ASN A 94 1.60 30.62 8.97
C ASN A 94 1.66 29.21 8.35
N PHE A 95 0.57 28.73 7.74
CA PHE A 95 0.49 27.41 7.15
C PHE A 95 0.75 27.48 5.63
N GLN A 96 1.93 27.96 5.27
CA GLN A 96 2.37 27.95 3.88
C GLN A 96 3.23 26.71 3.64
N LEU A 97 2.72 25.81 2.79
CA LEU A 97 3.47 24.67 2.30
C LEU A 97 4.14 25.03 0.98
N GLY A 98 5.41 24.75 0.85
CA GLY A 98 6.08 24.83 -0.44
C GLY A 98 5.52 23.80 -1.45
N LEU A 99 5.89 23.94 -2.70
CA LEU A 99 5.42 23.04 -3.75
C LEU A 99 5.87 21.57 -3.50
N LEU A 100 7.11 21.38 -3.05
CA LEU A 100 7.64 20.04 -2.79
C LEU A 100 6.97 19.37 -1.59
N GLU A 101 6.73 20.11 -0.52
CA GLU A 101 6.02 19.62 0.67
C GLU A 101 4.56 19.26 0.34
N SER A 102 3.92 20.08 -0.52
CA SER A 102 2.56 19.81 -1.01
C SER A 102 2.52 18.54 -1.89
N MET A 103 3.52 18.36 -2.75
CA MET A 103 3.67 17.13 -3.54
C MET A 103 3.97 15.92 -2.67
N LEU A 104 4.79 16.06 -1.62
CA LEU A 104 5.07 14.99 -0.67
C LEU A 104 3.80 14.54 0.06
N LEU A 105 3.00 15.48 0.56
CA LEU A 105 1.73 15.17 1.19
C LEU A 105 0.78 14.46 0.22
N ALA A 106 0.72 14.92 -1.02
CA ALA A 106 -0.07 14.29 -2.07
C ALA A 106 0.42 12.88 -2.44
N ALA A 107 1.73 12.65 -2.48
CA ALA A 107 2.31 11.34 -2.75
C ALA A 107 1.92 10.31 -1.68
N VAL A 108 2.00 10.70 -0.41
CA VAL A 108 1.56 9.86 0.72
C VAL A 108 0.06 9.51 0.61
N MET A 109 -0.77 10.43 0.12
CA MET A 109 -2.21 10.24 -0.03
C MET A 109 -2.63 9.58 -1.34
N SER A 110 -1.70 9.34 -2.27
CA SER A 110 -2.01 8.88 -3.63
C SER A 110 -2.29 7.38 -3.75
N SER A 111 -1.94 6.60 -2.74
CA SER A 111 -2.30 5.19 -2.65
C SER A 111 -3.80 5.02 -2.37
N THR A 112 -4.43 4.07 -3.03
CA THR A 112 -5.86 3.74 -2.90
C THR A 112 -6.06 2.39 -2.23
N ASP A 113 -7.16 2.24 -1.47
CA ASP A 113 -7.53 0.99 -0.81
C ASP A 113 -8.82 0.41 -1.40
N SER A 114 -8.68 -0.61 -2.24
CA SER A 114 -9.81 -1.31 -2.84
C SER A 114 -10.66 -2.06 -1.82
N ALA A 115 -10.09 -2.53 -0.71
CA ALA A 115 -10.82 -3.27 0.31
C ALA A 115 -11.92 -2.42 0.95
N SER A 116 -11.64 -1.15 1.23
CA SER A 116 -12.64 -0.19 1.71
C SER A 116 -13.74 0.06 0.70
N VAL A 117 -13.39 0.22 -0.58
CA VAL A 117 -14.37 0.40 -1.67
C VAL A 117 -15.30 -0.81 -1.76
N PHE A 118 -14.77 -2.02 -1.80
CA PHE A 118 -15.58 -3.25 -1.87
C PHE A 118 -16.42 -3.47 -0.63
N SER A 119 -15.94 -3.09 0.54
CA SER A 119 -16.71 -3.13 1.78
C SER A 119 -17.97 -2.27 1.68
N ILE A 120 -17.86 -1.06 1.14
CA ILE A 120 -18.98 -0.15 0.92
C ILE A 120 -19.94 -0.67 -0.15
N LEU A 121 -19.41 -1.14 -1.28
CA LEU A 121 -20.23 -1.69 -2.38
C LEU A 121 -21.05 -2.90 -1.92
N ARG A 122 -20.42 -3.83 -1.19
CA ARG A 122 -21.11 -4.99 -0.63
C ARG A 122 -22.19 -4.61 0.37
N SER A 123 -21.93 -3.62 1.23
CA SER A 123 -22.93 -3.17 2.22
C SER A 123 -24.17 -2.57 1.57
N LYS A 124 -24.04 -2.04 0.35
CA LYS A 124 -25.14 -1.45 -0.43
C LYS A 124 -25.72 -2.42 -1.49
N GLY A 125 -25.22 -3.64 -1.58
CA GLY A 125 -25.66 -4.62 -2.57
C GLY A 125 -25.32 -4.23 -4.02
N ILE A 126 -24.32 -3.35 -4.22
CA ILE A 126 -23.90 -2.89 -5.55
C ILE A 126 -22.82 -3.86 -6.06
N SER A 127 -23.05 -4.43 -7.25
CA SER A 127 -22.05 -5.22 -7.97
C SER A 127 -21.37 -4.40 -9.07
N LEU A 128 -20.07 -4.59 -9.23
CA LEU A 128 -19.32 -3.98 -10.33
C LEU A 128 -19.50 -4.80 -11.60
N LYS A 129 -19.70 -4.11 -12.73
CA LYS A 129 -19.83 -4.73 -14.04
C LYS A 129 -18.45 -5.07 -14.62
N GLU A 130 -18.44 -6.04 -15.52
CA GLU A 130 -17.29 -6.45 -16.31
C GLU A 130 -16.10 -6.86 -15.41
N ARG A 131 -14.90 -6.33 -15.73
CA ARG A 131 -13.65 -6.64 -15.02
C ARG A 131 -13.19 -5.52 -14.09
N LEU A 132 -14.09 -4.63 -13.68
CA LEU A 132 -13.74 -3.50 -12.81
C LEU A 132 -13.22 -3.96 -11.45
N ARG A 133 -13.80 -5.02 -10.90
CA ARG A 133 -13.36 -5.55 -9.61
C ARG A 133 -11.90 -6.01 -9.65
N PRO A 134 -11.50 -6.97 -10.51
CA PRO A 134 -10.09 -7.38 -10.57
C PRO A 134 -9.15 -6.25 -11.00
N THR A 135 -9.62 -5.26 -11.78
CA THR A 135 -8.82 -4.09 -12.13
C THR A 135 -8.52 -3.22 -10.92
N LEU A 136 -9.51 -2.96 -10.07
CA LEU A 136 -9.33 -2.20 -8.83
C LEU A 136 -8.48 -2.96 -7.81
N GLU A 137 -8.62 -4.28 -7.72
CA GLU A 137 -7.78 -5.12 -6.86
C GLU A 137 -6.32 -5.08 -7.31
N LEU A 138 -6.07 -5.18 -8.60
CA LEU A 138 -4.72 -5.11 -9.16
C LEU A 138 -4.12 -3.70 -9.02
N GLU A 139 -4.89 -2.66 -9.32
CA GLU A 139 -4.46 -1.27 -9.19
C GLU A 139 -4.08 -0.97 -7.75
N SER A 140 -4.97 -1.23 -6.80
CA SER A 140 -4.75 -0.97 -5.38
C SER A 140 -3.60 -1.77 -4.78
N GLY A 141 -3.42 -3.05 -5.17
CA GLY A 141 -2.29 -3.86 -4.71
C GLY A 141 -0.95 -3.48 -5.35
N SER A 142 -0.96 -2.69 -6.44
CA SER A 142 0.23 -2.29 -7.19
C SER A 142 0.58 -0.81 -7.05
N ASN A 143 -0.32 0.03 -6.56
CA ASN A 143 -0.08 1.48 -6.41
C ASN A 143 0.75 1.82 -5.17
N ASP A 144 0.70 1.01 -4.11
CA ASP A 144 1.47 1.20 -2.88
C ASP A 144 2.99 1.35 -3.14
N PRO A 145 3.65 0.46 -3.91
CA PRO A 145 5.06 0.62 -4.24
C PRO A 145 5.37 1.93 -4.98
N MET A 146 4.48 2.38 -5.86
CA MET A 146 4.65 3.64 -6.58
C MET A 146 4.48 4.86 -5.68
N ALA A 147 3.46 4.88 -4.83
CA ALA A 147 3.24 5.94 -3.85
C ALA A 147 4.40 6.04 -2.85
N TYR A 148 4.86 4.89 -2.34
CA TYR A 148 6.02 4.81 -1.46
C TYR A 148 7.27 5.39 -2.12
N MET A 149 7.55 5.00 -3.36
CA MET A 149 8.72 5.47 -4.08
C MET A 149 8.67 6.97 -4.37
N LEU A 150 7.51 7.50 -4.82
CA LEU A 150 7.35 8.95 -5.00
C LEU A 150 7.57 9.70 -3.68
N THR A 151 7.10 9.14 -2.57
CA THR A 151 7.31 9.70 -1.23
C THR A 151 8.80 9.78 -0.89
N ILE A 152 9.54 8.67 -1.04
CA ILE A 152 10.99 8.64 -0.76
C ILE A 152 11.75 9.59 -1.70
N LEU A 153 11.42 9.61 -2.98
CA LEU A 153 12.01 10.55 -3.94
C LEU A 153 11.83 12.00 -3.51
N LEU A 154 10.60 12.39 -3.15
CA LEU A 154 10.31 13.74 -2.72
C LEU A 154 11.01 14.11 -1.41
N ILE A 155 11.13 13.18 -0.46
CA ILE A 155 11.93 13.38 0.76
C ILE A 155 13.38 13.66 0.40
N GLN A 156 13.99 12.85 -0.47
CA GLN A 156 15.38 13.05 -0.90
C GLN A 156 15.58 14.40 -1.57
N VAL A 157 14.63 14.84 -2.39
CA VAL A 157 14.69 16.15 -3.04
C VAL A 157 14.63 17.29 -2.01
N ILE A 158 13.76 17.17 -1.03
CA ILE A 158 13.61 18.18 0.04
C ILE A 158 14.87 18.24 0.91
N GLU A 159 15.47 17.09 1.24
CA GLU A 159 16.66 17.02 2.12
C GLU A 159 17.95 17.42 1.41
N ILE A 160 18.17 16.95 0.18
CA ILE A 160 19.46 17.08 -0.52
C ILE A 160 19.44 18.24 -1.51
N GLY A 161 18.26 18.67 -1.95
CA GLY A 161 18.08 19.74 -2.93
C GLY A 161 18.46 19.37 -4.37
N VAL A 162 18.86 18.11 -4.62
CA VAL A 162 19.24 17.62 -5.95
C VAL A 162 18.57 16.28 -6.22
N ILE A 163 17.92 16.19 -7.38
CA ILE A 163 17.32 14.92 -7.84
C ILE A 163 18.32 14.21 -8.75
N ASP A 164 18.75 13.02 -8.35
CA ASP A 164 19.40 12.08 -9.26
C ASP A 164 18.35 11.16 -9.89
N TRP A 165 17.63 11.70 -10.89
CA TRP A 165 16.59 10.95 -11.61
C TRP A 165 17.07 9.61 -12.18
N PRO A 166 18.24 9.51 -12.86
CA PRO A 166 18.74 8.26 -13.36
C PRO A 166 18.92 7.22 -12.27
N HIS A 167 19.53 7.59 -11.17
CA HIS A 167 19.77 6.69 -10.04
C HIS A 167 18.46 6.22 -9.40
N SER A 168 17.52 7.13 -9.17
CA SER A 168 16.21 6.83 -8.56
C SER A 168 15.36 5.91 -9.43
N ILE A 169 15.36 6.12 -10.76
CA ILE A 169 14.66 5.24 -11.71
C ILE A 169 15.28 3.85 -11.73
N VAL A 170 16.61 3.76 -11.76
CA VAL A 170 17.33 2.48 -11.74
C VAL A 170 17.03 1.73 -10.44
N LEU A 171 17.06 2.39 -9.30
CA LEU A 171 16.74 1.78 -8.01
C LEU A 171 15.30 1.23 -7.99
N LEU A 172 14.34 1.97 -8.53
CA LEU A 172 12.95 1.48 -8.66
C LEU A 172 12.88 0.18 -9.43
N PHE A 173 13.44 0.18 -10.66
CA PHE A 173 13.41 -1.00 -11.50
C PHE A 173 14.16 -2.17 -10.87
N MET A 174 15.27 -1.93 -10.19
CA MET A 174 16.00 -2.96 -9.43
C MET A 174 15.14 -3.54 -8.31
N GLN A 175 14.56 -2.69 -7.47
CA GLN A 175 13.73 -3.14 -6.34
C GLN A 175 12.50 -3.94 -6.83
N LEU A 176 11.79 -3.44 -7.85
CA LEU A 176 10.65 -4.15 -8.42
C LEU A 176 11.06 -5.47 -9.05
N SER A 177 12.16 -5.51 -9.81
CA SER A 177 12.63 -6.71 -10.50
C SER A 177 13.16 -7.76 -9.54
N ILE A 178 14.00 -7.36 -8.58
CA ILE A 178 14.56 -8.25 -7.55
C ILE A 178 13.43 -8.75 -6.65
N GLY A 179 12.55 -7.87 -6.19
CA GLY A 179 11.40 -8.23 -5.36
C GLY A 179 10.45 -9.21 -6.06
N ALA A 180 10.13 -8.95 -7.33
CA ALA A 180 9.29 -9.85 -8.14
C ALA A 180 9.97 -11.21 -8.36
N ALA A 181 11.25 -11.23 -8.74
CA ALA A 181 11.99 -12.47 -8.97
C ALA A 181 12.14 -13.30 -7.68
N ALA A 182 12.53 -12.65 -6.59
CA ALA A 182 12.67 -13.30 -5.28
C ALA A 182 11.32 -13.79 -4.75
N GLY A 183 10.28 -12.95 -4.82
CA GLY A 183 8.92 -13.31 -4.41
C GLY A 183 8.38 -14.50 -5.19
N PHE A 184 8.57 -14.53 -6.51
CA PHE A 184 8.16 -15.65 -7.36
C PHE A 184 8.95 -16.92 -7.04
N ALA A 185 10.27 -16.84 -6.94
CA ALA A 185 11.13 -17.99 -6.66
C ALA A 185 10.86 -18.59 -5.27
N LEU A 186 10.79 -17.74 -4.24
CA LEU A 186 10.49 -18.17 -2.88
C LEU A 186 9.05 -18.68 -2.74
N GLY A 187 8.09 -18.00 -3.36
CA GLY A 187 6.69 -18.45 -3.38
C GLY A 187 6.54 -19.82 -4.01
N TYR A 188 7.20 -20.09 -5.14
CA TYR A 188 7.23 -21.41 -5.76
C TYR A 188 7.86 -22.47 -4.86
N ALA A 189 9.00 -22.14 -4.23
CA ALA A 189 9.68 -23.04 -3.30
C ALA A 189 8.80 -23.36 -2.08
N ILE A 190 8.13 -22.37 -1.51
CA ILE A 190 7.21 -22.52 -0.38
C ILE A 190 6.04 -23.43 -0.74
N VAL A 191 5.38 -23.19 -1.88
CA VAL A 191 4.29 -24.05 -2.38
C VAL A 191 4.78 -25.50 -2.55
N TRP A 192 5.97 -25.69 -3.12
CA TRP A 192 6.55 -27.02 -3.28
C TRP A 192 6.80 -27.70 -1.93
N ILE A 193 7.33 -26.97 -0.94
CA ILE A 193 7.57 -27.45 0.43
C ILE A 193 6.24 -27.83 1.09
N ILE A 194 5.26 -26.94 1.07
CA ILE A 194 3.95 -27.16 1.72
C ILE A 194 3.25 -28.37 1.14
N ASN A 195 3.31 -28.58 -0.18
CA ASN A 195 2.72 -29.75 -0.83
C ASN A 195 3.43 -31.08 -0.47
N ARG A 196 4.65 -31.00 0.07
CA ARG A 196 5.40 -32.19 0.52
C ARG A 196 5.31 -32.46 2.02
N ILE A 197 5.07 -31.42 2.80
CA ILE A 197 4.92 -31.54 4.25
C ILE A 197 3.49 -31.99 4.54
N ASN A 198 3.37 -33.18 5.18
CA ASN A 198 2.09 -33.61 5.71
C ASN A 198 1.99 -33.19 7.17
N VAL A 199 1.39 -32.00 7.40
CA VAL A 199 1.23 -31.45 8.76
C VAL A 199 0.04 -32.19 9.41
N PRO A 200 0.25 -32.89 10.55
CA PRO A 200 -0.81 -33.69 11.18
C PRO A 200 -2.01 -32.87 11.65
N ASN A 201 -1.81 -31.58 11.90
CA ASN A 201 -2.84 -30.65 12.37
C ASN A 201 -3.08 -29.54 11.36
N GLU A 202 -4.26 -29.53 10.74
CA GLU A 202 -4.66 -28.54 9.74
C GLU A 202 -4.59 -27.09 10.25
N SER A 203 -4.79 -26.88 11.55
CA SER A 203 -4.72 -25.55 12.17
C SER A 203 -3.31 -24.91 12.13
N LEU A 204 -2.26 -25.69 11.84
CA LEU A 204 -0.90 -25.20 11.73
C LEU A 204 -0.58 -24.58 10.35
N TYR A 205 -1.37 -24.89 9.31
CA TYR A 205 -1.14 -24.31 7.98
C TYR A 205 -1.19 -22.79 7.93
N PRO A 206 -2.16 -22.10 8.55
CA PRO A 206 -2.14 -20.63 8.60
C PRO A 206 -0.88 -20.06 9.26
N VAL A 207 -0.44 -20.66 10.38
CA VAL A 207 0.78 -20.24 11.08
C VAL A 207 2.01 -20.42 10.20
N LEU A 208 2.10 -21.56 9.50
CA LEU A 208 3.18 -21.84 8.56
C LEU A 208 3.18 -20.83 7.40
N LEU A 209 2.02 -20.51 6.83
CA LEU A 209 1.89 -19.52 5.75
C LEU A 209 2.35 -18.14 6.19
N PHE A 210 1.89 -17.65 7.35
CA PHE A 210 2.35 -16.35 7.87
C PHE A 210 3.86 -16.33 8.15
N SER A 211 4.41 -17.43 8.69
CA SER A 211 5.86 -17.55 8.89
C SER A 211 6.62 -17.45 7.57
N CYS A 212 6.11 -18.07 6.51
CA CYS A 212 6.68 -18.00 5.17
C CYS A 212 6.60 -16.57 4.59
N VAL A 213 5.50 -15.85 4.81
CA VAL A 213 5.34 -14.46 4.35
C VAL A 213 6.41 -13.57 4.98
N PHE A 214 6.57 -13.63 6.30
CA PHE A 214 7.59 -12.86 7.00
C PHE A 214 9.01 -13.27 6.62
N PHE A 215 9.24 -14.56 6.36
CA PHE A 215 10.52 -15.03 5.85
C PHE A 215 10.82 -14.45 4.46
N VAL A 216 9.87 -14.47 3.53
CA VAL A 216 10.03 -13.87 2.19
C VAL A 216 10.34 -12.39 2.32
N PHE A 217 9.57 -11.65 3.11
CA PHE A 217 9.80 -10.23 3.33
C PHE A 217 11.20 -9.96 3.91
N ALA A 218 11.58 -10.65 4.99
CA ALA A 218 12.89 -10.47 5.62
C ALA A 218 14.03 -10.82 4.68
N PHE A 219 13.90 -11.90 3.91
CA PHE A 219 14.92 -12.33 2.96
C PHE A 219 15.08 -11.33 1.80
N THR A 220 13.97 -10.86 1.24
CA THR A 220 14.03 -9.86 0.13
C THR A 220 14.54 -8.51 0.58
N ASN A 221 14.36 -8.15 1.84
CA ASN A 221 14.90 -6.91 2.40
C ASN A 221 16.41 -6.96 2.67
N LEU A 222 17.02 -8.14 2.60
CA LEU A 222 18.50 -8.32 2.71
C LEU A 222 19.20 -8.33 1.35
N LEU A 223 18.45 -8.40 0.24
CA LEU A 223 19.00 -8.39 -1.14
C LEU A 223 19.12 -6.98 -1.69
#